data_628b108d284773b43d31d6b65b1c9581
#
_entry.id   628b108d284773b43d31d6b65b1c9581
#
_cell.length_a   1.000
_cell.length_b   1.000
_cell.length_c   1.000
_cell.angle_alpha   90.00
_cell.angle_beta   90.00
_cell.angle_gamma   90.00
#
_symmetry.space_group_name_H-M   'P 1'
#
loop_
_entity.id
_entity.type
_entity.pdbx_description
1 polymer ?
#
loop_
_entity_poly.entity_id
_entity_poly.type
_entity_poly.pdbx_seq_one_letter_code
_entity_poly.pdbx_strand_id
1 'polypeptide(L)'
;DEKGTLKVHKVYCVVDCGPVVHPDTVVSQLEGGIAFALSNMLGEEINIEKGRVRQSNFHDYPILKLADMPEVEVAIMDNPDVDPGGIGEVGVPPLIPAVTNAIFAATGYRVRSMPLSKHKLPGKA
;
A
#
# COMPACT_ATOMS: atom_id res chain seq x y z
N ASP A 1 -6.39 -2.77 -16.16
CA ASP A 1 -6.62 -3.34 -17.49
C ASP A 1 -7.70 -2.55 -18.24
N GLU A 2 -8.05 -2.96 -19.45
CA GLU A 2 -9.11 -2.33 -20.27
C GLU A 2 -10.51 -2.41 -19.63
N LYS A 3 -10.72 -3.29 -18.66
CA LYS A 3 -12.00 -3.47 -17.94
C LYS A 3 -12.05 -2.66 -16.64
N GLY A 4 -11.02 -1.89 -16.33
CA GLY A 4 -10.94 -1.13 -15.10
C GLY A 4 -10.52 -1.94 -13.88
N THR A 5 -9.99 -3.16 -14.06
CA THR A 5 -9.42 -3.94 -12.96
C THR A 5 -8.05 -3.40 -12.61
N LEU A 6 -7.85 -3.01 -11.36
CA LEU A 6 -6.55 -2.58 -10.85
C LEU A 6 -5.71 -3.80 -10.45
N LYS A 7 -4.47 -3.82 -10.90
CA LYS A 7 -3.42 -4.67 -10.36
C LYS A 7 -2.13 -3.87 -10.22
N VAL A 8 -1.58 -3.84 -9.02
CA VAL A 8 -0.26 -3.28 -8.78
C VAL A 8 0.75 -4.40 -9.04
N HIS A 9 1.60 -4.23 -10.03
CA HIS A 9 2.57 -5.26 -10.43
C HIS A 9 3.88 -5.13 -9.68
N LYS A 10 4.33 -3.87 -9.48
CA LYS A 10 5.62 -3.59 -8.85
C LYS A 10 5.58 -2.29 -8.07
N VAL A 11 6.30 -2.26 -6.96
CA VAL A 11 6.53 -1.07 -6.13
C VAL A 11 8.04 -0.87 -5.98
N TYR A 12 8.50 0.32 -6.29
CA TYR A 12 9.86 0.75 -5.99
C TYR A 12 9.83 1.61 -4.73
N CYS A 13 10.63 1.22 -3.76
CA CYS A 13 10.72 1.91 -2.48
C CYS A 13 12.17 2.32 -2.20
N VAL A 14 12.38 3.57 -1.87
CA VAL A 14 13.68 4.07 -1.40
C VAL A 14 13.50 4.55 0.02
N VAL A 15 14.36 4.12 0.93
CA VAL A 15 14.32 4.51 2.33
C VAL A 15 15.66 5.03 2.80
N ASP A 16 15.62 6.12 3.56
CA ASP A 16 16.70 6.60 4.40
C ASP A 16 16.27 6.45 5.87
N CYS A 17 16.92 5.55 6.58
CA CYS A 17 16.67 5.31 8.00
C CYS A 17 17.95 5.43 8.84
N GLY A 18 18.97 6.10 8.30
CA GLY A 18 20.28 6.18 8.92
C GLY A 18 21.03 4.85 8.88
N PRO A 19 21.96 4.60 9.80
CA PRO A 19 22.76 3.38 9.82
C PRO A 19 21.89 2.13 10.02
N VAL A 20 22.11 1.12 9.18
CA VAL A 20 21.32 -0.12 9.17
C VAL A 20 22.18 -1.28 9.66
N VAL A 21 21.72 -1.97 10.70
CA VAL A 21 22.41 -3.14 11.25
C VAL A 21 22.03 -4.40 10.49
N HIS A 22 20.74 -4.53 10.08
CA HIS A 22 20.21 -5.73 9.43
C HIS A 22 19.33 -5.36 8.24
N PRO A 23 19.89 -5.25 7.02
CA PRO A 23 19.18 -4.81 5.84
C PRO A 23 17.94 -5.64 5.49
N ASP A 24 18.01 -6.97 5.60
CA ASP A 24 16.88 -7.85 5.27
C ASP A 24 15.66 -7.59 6.15
N THR A 25 15.88 -7.21 7.41
CA THR A 25 14.78 -6.83 8.31
C THR A 25 14.12 -5.52 7.86
N VAL A 26 14.91 -4.56 7.38
CA VAL A 26 14.38 -3.30 6.83
C VAL A 26 13.53 -3.59 5.58
N VAL A 27 14.03 -4.42 4.67
CA VAL A 27 13.28 -4.83 3.46
C VAL A 27 11.97 -5.50 3.85
N SER A 28 12.01 -6.50 4.74
CA SER A 28 10.82 -7.23 5.19
C SER A 28 9.78 -6.31 5.86
N GLN A 29 10.25 -5.32 6.62
CA GLN A 29 9.36 -4.34 7.25
C GLN A 29 8.66 -3.44 6.23
N LEU A 30 9.36 -3.02 5.18
CA LEU A 30 8.80 -2.22 4.09
C LEU A 30 7.81 -3.05 3.25
N GLU A 31 8.15 -4.29 2.91
CA GLU A 31 7.24 -5.21 2.21
C GLU A 31 5.95 -5.43 3.00
N GLY A 32 6.05 -5.66 4.31
CA GLY A 32 4.90 -5.78 5.20
C GLY A 32 4.05 -4.51 5.25
N GLY A 33 4.68 -3.35 5.38
CA GLY A 33 4.00 -2.05 5.35
C GLY A 33 3.27 -1.79 4.03
N ILE A 34 3.89 -2.12 2.91
CA ILE A 34 3.30 -2.01 1.57
C ILE A 34 2.10 -2.94 1.44
N ALA A 35 2.20 -4.21 1.88
CA ALA A 35 1.09 -5.15 1.87
C ALA A 35 -0.09 -4.64 2.70
N PHE A 36 0.19 -4.11 3.88
CA PHE A 36 -0.81 -3.53 4.78
C PHE A 36 -1.53 -2.34 4.14
N ALA A 37 -0.78 -1.40 3.57
CA ALA A 37 -1.35 -0.23 2.89
C ALA A 37 -2.17 -0.60 1.65
N LEU A 38 -1.73 -1.58 0.86
CA LEU A 38 -2.51 -2.08 -0.28
C LEU A 38 -3.81 -2.73 0.18
N SER A 39 -3.78 -3.53 1.23
CA SER A 39 -4.95 -4.17 1.82
C SER A 39 -6.00 -3.12 2.21
N ASN A 40 -5.57 -2.11 2.97
CA ASN A 40 -6.42 -0.99 3.39
C ASN A 40 -6.99 -0.22 2.18
N MET A 41 -6.14 0.14 1.23
CA MET A 41 -6.55 0.92 0.06
C MET A 41 -7.54 0.17 -0.83
N LEU A 42 -7.33 -1.14 -1.03
CA LEU A 42 -8.12 -1.92 -1.98
C LEU A 42 -9.52 -2.23 -1.47
N GLY A 43 -9.69 -2.63 -0.23
CA GLY A 43 -10.97 -3.15 0.21
C GLY A 43 -11.34 -3.02 1.68
N GLU A 44 -10.39 -2.69 2.55
CA GLU A 44 -10.70 -2.65 3.98
C GLU A 44 -11.59 -1.45 4.35
N GLU A 45 -12.64 -1.72 5.07
CA GLU A 45 -13.54 -0.69 5.58
C GLU A 45 -14.18 -1.15 6.89
N ILE A 46 -14.19 -0.27 7.88
CA ILE A 46 -14.91 -0.45 9.12
C ILE A 46 -16.13 0.47 9.15
N ASN A 47 -17.30 -0.13 9.30
CA ASN A 47 -18.56 0.61 9.44
C ASN A 47 -19.09 0.45 10.85
N ILE A 48 -19.51 1.56 11.44
CA ILE A 48 -20.11 1.56 12.78
C ILE A 48 -21.62 1.81 12.65
N GLU A 49 -22.41 0.90 13.20
CA GLU A 49 -23.87 1.01 13.27
C GLU A 49 -24.34 0.81 14.70
N LYS A 50 -25.13 1.76 15.21
CA LYS A 50 -25.65 1.73 16.60
C LYS A 50 -24.57 1.49 17.66
N GLY A 51 -23.38 2.11 17.46
CA GLY A 51 -22.25 2.00 18.37
C GLY A 51 -21.46 0.67 18.30
N ARG A 52 -21.68 -0.14 17.26
CA ARG A 52 -20.98 -1.42 17.06
C ARG A 52 -20.35 -1.48 15.68
N VAL A 53 -19.17 -2.08 15.57
CA VAL A 53 -18.55 -2.42 14.29
C VAL A 53 -19.41 -3.48 13.60
N ARG A 54 -19.68 -3.30 12.30
CA ARG A 54 -20.46 -4.24 11.48
C ARG A 54 -19.65 -5.43 11.04
N GLN A 55 -18.41 -5.17 10.65
CA GLN A 55 -17.49 -6.22 10.19
C GLN A 55 -17.16 -7.16 11.35
N SER A 56 -17.14 -8.45 11.06
CA SER A 56 -17.00 -9.49 12.09
C SER A 56 -15.83 -10.45 11.85
N ASN A 57 -15.40 -10.65 10.61
CA ASN A 57 -14.32 -11.56 10.26
C ASN A 57 -13.83 -11.32 8.82
N PHE A 58 -12.90 -12.14 8.32
CA PHE A 58 -12.30 -12.03 6.98
C PHE A 58 -13.29 -12.15 5.81
N HIS A 59 -14.51 -12.64 6.03
CA HIS A 59 -15.53 -12.70 4.98
C HIS A 59 -16.16 -11.33 4.65
N ASP A 60 -16.14 -10.39 5.60
CA ASP A 60 -16.67 -9.04 5.46
C ASP A 60 -15.63 -7.95 5.73
N TYR A 61 -14.36 -8.35 5.97
CA TYR A 61 -13.19 -7.51 6.06
C TYR A 61 -12.06 -8.11 5.22
N PRO A 62 -12.06 -7.88 3.89
CA PRO A 62 -11.11 -8.49 2.98
C PRO A 62 -9.71 -7.92 3.17
N ILE A 63 -8.72 -8.79 3.25
CA ILE A 63 -7.30 -8.45 3.28
C ILE A 63 -6.62 -8.86 1.97
N LEU A 64 -5.49 -8.24 1.67
CA LEU A 64 -4.66 -8.58 0.52
C LEU A 64 -4.22 -10.05 0.61
N LYS A 65 -4.37 -10.78 -0.50
CA LYS A 65 -3.89 -12.16 -0.60
C LYS A 65 -2.46 -12.19 -1.15
N LEU A 66 -1.69 -13.19 -0.78
CA LEU A 66 -0.32 -13.36 -1.26
C LEU A 66 -0.22 -13.38 -2.80
N ALA A 67 -1.22 -13.94 -3.48
CA ALA A 67 -1.28 -13.96 -4.94
C ALA A 67 -1.44 -12.57 -5.58
N ASP A 68 -1.91 -11.59 -4.82
CA ASP A 68 -2.15 -10.21 -5.26
C ASP A 68 -1.02 -9.25 -4.81
N MET A 69 -0.05 -9.76 -4.04
CA MET A 69 1.11 -8.99 -3.61
C MET A 69 1.97 -8.59 -4.81
N PRO A 70 2.31 -7.30 -4.96
CA PRO A 70 3.24 -6.87 -6.00
C PRO A 70 4.67 -7.34 -5.71
N GLU A 71 5.50 -7.36 -6.74
CA GLU A 71 6.95 -7.36 -6.55
C GLU A 71 7.36 -6.05 -5.86
N VAL A 72 8.17 -6.13 -4.82
CA VAL A 72 8.70 -4.95 -4.11
C VAL A 72 10.20 -4.90 -4.27
N GLU A 73 10.69 -3.79 -4.77
CA GLU A 73 12.13 -3.52 -4.89
C GLU A 73 12.50 -2.38 -3.93
N VAL A 74 13.35 -2.68 -2.95
CA VAL A 74 13.77 -1.75 -1.91
C VAL A 74 15.22 -1.35 -2.11
N ALA A 75 15.48 -0.05 -2.15
CA ALA A 75 16.81 0.53 -2.04
C ALA A 75 16.96 1.24 -0.69
N ILE A 76 17.96 0.84 0.08
CA ILE A 76 18.30 1.49 1.35
C ILE A 76 19.42 2.49 1.06
N MET A 77 19.22 3.74 1.47
CA MET A 77 20.26 4.75 1.35
C MET A 77 21.33 4.55 2.43
N ASP A 78 22.59 4.61 2.03
CA ASP A 78 23.71 4.56 2.96
C ASP A 78 23.95 5.97 3.54
N ASN A 79 23.48 6.18 4.76
CA ASN A 79 23.59 7.46 5.47
C ASN A 79 24.03 7.24 6.93
N PRO A 80 25.32 6.85 7.14
CA PRO A 80 25.82 6.46 8.45
C PRO A 80 26.01 7.65 9.42
N ASP A 81 26.02 8.88 8.91
CA ASP A 81 26.34 10.09 9.68
C ASP A 81 25.11 10.70 10.39
N VAL A 82 23.95 10.10 10.24
CA VAL A 82 22.72 10.53 10.91
C VAL A 82 22.31 9.54 12.00
N ASP A 83 21.52 10.00 12.96
CA ASP A 83 20.96 9.12 13.99
C ASP A 83 20.03 8.06 13.36
N PRO A 84 19.98 6.84 13.93
CA PRO A 84 19.08 5.80 13.46
C PRO A 84 17.61 6.26 13.47
N GLY A 85 16.94 6.15 12.34
CA GLY A 85 15.52 6.46 12.18
C GLY A 85 14.61 5.25 12.44
N GLY A 86 13.34 5.53 12.74
CA GLY A 86 12.32 4.48 12.84
C GLY A 86 11.93 3.94 11.47
N ILE A 87 11.72 2.62 11.36
CA ILE A 87 11.34 1.93 10.12
C ILE A 87 9.99 1.20 10.21
N GLY A 88 9.29 1.32 11.36
CA GLY A 88 8.09 0.53 11.64
C GLY A 88 6.94 0.75 10.66
N GLU A 89 6.63 1.97 10.28
CA GLU A 89 5.42 2.31 9.51
C GLU A 89 5.69 3.08 8.22
N VAL A 90 6.93 3.47 7.95
CA VAL A 90 7.26 4.40 6.85
C VAL A 90 6.86 3.90 5.46
N GLY A 91 6.69 2.60 5.27
CA GLY A 91 6.19 2.00 4.03
C GLY A 91 4.70 2.18 3.79
N VAL A 92 3.91 2.52 4.82
CA VAL A 92 2.43 2.59 4.74
C VAL A 92 1.94 3.91 4.13
N PRO A 93 2.25 5.10 4.68
CA PRO A 93 1.65 6.34 4.23
C PRO A 93 1.92 6.70 2.75
N PRO A 94 3.13 6.52 2.21
CA PRO A 94 3.45 6.96 0.85
C PRO A 94 2.86 6.06 -0.25
N LEU A 95 2.49 4.82 0.07
CA LEU A 95 2.01 3.88 -0.94
C LEU A 95 0.65 4.30 -1.53
N ILE A 96 -0.30 4.69 -0.69
CA ILE A 96 -1.64 5.07 -1.14
C ILE A 96 -1.60 6.22 -2.16
N PRO A 97 -0.93 7.36 -1.89
CA PRO A 97 -0.79 8.41 -2.89
C PRO A 97 0.02 7.99 -4.12
N ALA A 98 1.03 7.13 -3.98
CA ALA A 98 1.78 6.62 -5.12
C ALA A 98 0.88 5.82 -6.08
N VAL A 99 0.07 4.89 -5.56
CA VAL A 99 -0.86 4.10 -6.38
C VAL A 99 -1.97 4.96 -6.97
N THR A 100 -2.55 5.89 -6.21
CA THR A 100 -3.60 6.77 -6.75
C THR A 100 -3.08 7.72 -7.82
N ASN A 101 -1.82 8.16 -7.74
CA ASN A 101 -1.16 8.91 -8.81
C ASN A 101 -0.88 8.04 -10.03
N ALA A 102 -0.49 6.78 -9.84
CA ALA A 102 -0.32 5.83 -10.94
C ALA A 102 -1.64 5.54 -11.67
N ILE A 103 -2.75 5.40 -10.93
CA ILE A 103 -4.10 5.27 -11.51
C ILE A 103 -4.41 6.51 -12.36
N PHE A 104 -4.16 7.70 -11.82
CA PHE A 104 -4.41 8.94 -12.56
C PHE A 104 -3.56 9.03 -13.82
N ALA A 105 -2.28 8.69 -13.75
CA ALA A 105 -1.39 8.70 -14.91
C ALA A 105 -1.84 7.71 -16.00
N ALA A 106 -2.40 6.55 -15.59
CA ALA A 106 -2.84 5.52 -16.52
C ALA A 106 -4.22 5.76 -17.13
N THR A 107 -5.10 6.53 -16.46
CA THR A 107 -6.53 6.59 -16.81
C THR A 107 -7.12 7.99 -16.81
N GLY A 108 -6.42 8.98 -16.29
CA GLY A 108 -6.96 10.33 -16.04
C GLY A 108 -7.95 10.39 -14.85
N TYR A 109 -8.28 9.27 -14.23
CA TYR A 109 -9.23 9.23 -13.12
C TYR A 109 -8.58 9.57 -11.78
N ARG A 110 -9.09 10.62 -11.11
CA ARG A 110 -8.55 11.06 -9.81
C ARG A 110 -9.33 10.45 -8.65
N VAL A 111 -8.72 9.50 -7.96
CA VAL A 111 -9.26 8.90 -6.73
C VAL A 111 -9.25 9.93 -5.60
N ARG A 112 -10.38 10.08 -4.89
CA ARG A 112 -10.55 11.04 -3.78
C ARG A 112 -11.09 10.41 -2.50
N SER A 113 -11.37 9.12 -2.50
CA SER A 113 -11.85 8.38 -1.33
C SER A 113 -11.39 6.93 -1.38
N MET A 114 -11.43 6.25 -0.26
CA MET A 114 -11.10 4.83 -0.09
C MET A 114 -12.31 4.11 0.52
N PRO A 115 -12.39 2.79 0.39
CA PRO A 115 -11.53 1.90 -0.38
C PRO A 115 -11.82 1.93 -1.89
N LEU A 116 -10.87 1.46 -2.69
CA LEU A 116 -11.00 1.42 -4.16
C LEU A 116 -12.08 0.46 -4.64
N SER A 117 -12.46 -0.54 -3.86
CA SER A 117 -13.60 -1.43 -4.15
C SER A 117 -14.92 -0.70 -4.36
N LYS A 118 -15.04 0.54 -3.90
CA LYS A 118 -16.21 1.41 -4.12
C LYS A 118 -16.17 2.22 -5.41
N HIS A 119 -15.05 2.18 -6.13
CA HIS A 119 -14.86 2.93 -7.37
C HIS A 119 -15.07 2.05 -8.59
N LYS A 120 -15.69 2.62 -9.63
CA LYS A 120 -15.62 2.07 -10.99
C LYS A 120 -14.45 2.77 -11.69
N LEU A 121 -13.30 2.13 -11.68
CA LEU A 121 -12.16 2.66 -12.40
C LEU A 121 -12.40 2.55 -13.91
N PRO A 122 -12.09 3.60 -14.69
CA PRO A 122 -12.11 3.49 -16.13
C PRO A 122 -11.02 2.51 -16.59
N GLY A 123 -11.22 1.88 -17.74
CA GLY A 123 -10.16 1.13 -18.38
C GLY A 123 -8.96 2.01 -18.74
N LYS A 124 -7.85 1.38 -19.09
CA LYS A 124 -6.66 2.08 -19.57
C LYS A 124 -7.00 2.88 -20.83
N ALA A 125 -6.67 4.16 -20.84
CA ALA A 125 -6.78 5.01 -22.01
C ALA A 125 -5.77 4.64 -23.12
#